data_5295c8364922275d53f6ac9e0c46d225
#
_entry.id   5295c8364922275d53f6ac9e0c46d225
#
_cell.length_a   1.000
_cell.length_b   1.000
_cell.length_c   1.000
_cell.angle_alpha   90.00
_cell.angle_beta   90.00
_cell.angle_gamma   90.00
#
_symmetry.space_group_name_H-M   'P 1'
#
loop_
_entity.id
_entity.type
_entity.pdbx_description
1 polymer ?
#
loop_
_entity_poly.entity_id
_entity_poly.type
_entity_poly.pdbx_seq_one_letter_code
_entity_poly.pdbx_strand_id
1 'polypeptide(L)'
;MQKKWLLGVVFLVVTVMLAACSESAEGEETGSDDVIDIVWYPNESGNDLKTARDAIGDQIAEATGKEVEHHLTTDYAIAIETIVNNNADVAFMGAQGYIEASDQNDAIQPIVVSTGPSGTLDDAMYHSWLAVKVEDQDDFKVDGEFSLDTLEDTRFSFVSNSSTSGFVVPSSTIIGHFADKDLTEEDLMEGGPLFSQVLFGGSHQGSAVNLLNDSADVAAFCDSCVNNYVEVAEGEENTVGSVYRVKDDAAEPFNTVTGSEFMLMSVTPVLNAPFVANMDALGQEDYDLIQEVFASDEMANNEDIFVPEDSDASGLFSKSDQERFVPVEDEWFNPIRELSQN
;
A
#
# COMPACT_ATOMS: atom_id res chain seq x y z
N MET A 1 20.92 -79.92 -14.89
CA MET A 1 20.43 -80.04 -13.49
C MET A 1 21.28 -79.14 -12.61
N GLN A 2 21.09 -77.84 -12.62
CA GLN A 2 21.71 -76.87 -11.68
C GLN A 2 20.95 -75.56 -11.83
N LYS A 3 19.87 -75.36 -11.09
CA LYS A 3 19.13 -74.09 -11.04
C LYS A 3 18.10 -74.04 -9.92
N LYS A 4 18.41 -74.50 -8.74
CA LYS A 4 17.48 -74.53 -7.60
C LYS A 4 18.11 -74.15 -6.24
N TRP A 5 19.28 -73.50 -6.18
CA TRP A 5 19.94 -73.24 -4.90
C TRP A 5 20.33 -71.78 -4.68
N LEU A 6 19.76 -70.82 -5.39
CA LEU A 6 20.05 -69.40 -5.27
C LEU A 6 18.86 -68.56 -4.83
N LEU A 7 17.73 -69.18 -4.42
CA LEU A 7 16.52 -68.46 -3.96
C LEU A 7 16.31 -68.51 -2.44
N GLY A 8 17.22 -69.12 -1.67
CA GLY A 8 17.06 -69.27 -0.21
C GLY A 8 17.83 -68.25 0.66
N VAL A 9 18.73 -67.43 0.09
CA VAL A 9 19.61 -66.55 0.87
C VAL A 9 19.18 -65.09 0.77
N VAL A 10 18.34 -64.72 -0.17
CA VAL A 10 17.85 -63.33 -0.36
C VAL A 10 16.67 -62.97 0.58
N PHE A 11 16.02 -63.97 1.18
CA PHE A 11 14.83 -63.76 2.03
C PHE A 11 15.12 -63.51 3.53
N LEU A 12 16.38 -63.68 3.96
CA LEU A 12 16.74 -63.52 5.38
C LEU A 12 17.45 -62.17 5.71
N VAL A 13 17.72 -61.31 4.72
CA VAL A 13 18.37 -60.01 4.92
C VAL A 13 17.39 -58.83 4.89
N VAL A 14 16.13 -59.05 4.45
CA VAL A 14 15.10 -57.97 4.33
C VAL A 14 14.29 -57.78 5.61
N THR A 15 14.43 -58.64 6.64
CA THR A 15 13.58 -58.60 7.84
C THR A 15 14.22 -57.87 9.04
N VAL A 16 15.35 -57.21 8.91
CA VAL A 16 16.04 -56.50 10.01
C VAL A 16 16.11 -54.95 9.80
N MET A 17 15.56 -54.40 8.72
CA MET A 17 15.56 -52.94 8.47
C MET A 17 14.15 -52.29 8.55
N LEU A 18 13.24 -52.80 9.39
CA LEU A 18 11.91 -52.22 9.58
C LEU A 18 11.60 -51.87 11.04
N ALA A 19 12.64 -51.55 11.81
CA ALA A 19 12.47 -51.14 13.22
C ALA A 19 13.38 -49.95 13.56
N ALA A 20 13.37 -48.89 12.72
CA ALA A 20 13.92 -47.57 13.10
C ALA A 20 13.37 -46.55 12.12
N CYS A 21 12.21 -45.99 12.35
CA CYS A 21 11.72 -44.68 11.95
C CYS A 21 10.25 -44.61 12.39
N SER A 22 10.05 -44.51 13.70
CA SER A 22 8.89 -43.89 14.29
C SER A 22 9.46 -42.72 15.07
N GLU A 23 9.99 -41.79 14.33
CA GLU A 23 10.19 -40.43 14.80
C GLU A 23 9.07 -39.63 14.17
N SER A 24 8.28 -39.03 15.02
CA SER A 24 7.21 -38.10 14.70
C SER A 24 7.71 -37.10 13.66
N ALA A 25 7.04 -37.04 12.52
CA ALA A 25 7.07 -35.85 11.71
C ALA A 25 6.35 -34.76 12.52
N GLU A 26 7.10 -34.06 13.37
CA GLU A 26 6.77 -32.70 13.73
C GLU A 26 6.79 -31.94 12.41
N GLY A 27 5.68 -31.24 12.10
CA GLY A 27 5.59 -30.39 10.94
C GLY A 27 6.76 -29.39 11.00
N GLU A 28 7.48 -29.24 9.91
CA GLU A 28 8.36 -28.10 9.73
C GLU A 28 7.47 -26.86 9.84
N GLU A 29 7.56 -26.16 10.96
CA GLU A 29 7.18 -24.76 11.05
C GLU A 29 8.06 -24.02 10.04
N THR A 30 7.45 -23.55 8.95
CA THR A 30 8.11 -22.76 7.91
C THR A 30 8.07 -21.28 8.28
N GLY A 31 8.71 -20.93 9.36
CA GLY A 31 9.09 -19.61 9.77
C GLY A 31 10.38 -19.75 10.57
N SER A 32 11.43 -19.02 10.25
CA SER A 32 12.56 -18.98 11.16
C SER A 32 12.11 -18.11 12.34
N ASP A 33 12.03 -18.67 13.54
CA ASP A 33 11.72 -17.93 14.78
C ASP A 33 12.63 -16.68 15.01
N ASP A 34 13.64 -16.48 14.18
CA ASP A 34 14.68 -15.47 14.31
C ASP A 34 14.57 -14.32 13.28
N VAL A 35 13.61 -14.33 12.35
CA VAL A 35 13.44 -13.30 11.30
C VAL A 35 12.01 -12.77 11.32
N ILE A 36 11.84 -11.48 11.09
CA ILE A 36 10.55 -10.82 10.83
C ILE A 36 10.54 -10.33 9.39
N ASP A 37 9.62 -10.84 8.61
CA ASP A 37 9.43 -10.49 7.20
C ASP A 37 8.40 -9.36 7.05
N ILE A 38 8.82 -8.22 6.45
CA ILE A 38 7.94 -7.07 6.19
C ILE A 38 7.71 -6.94 4.70
N VAL A 39 6.45 -7.03 4.24
CA VAL A 39 6.09 -6.81 2.84
C VAL A 39 5.59 -5.38 2.62
N TRP A 40 6.01 -4.77 1.51
CA TRP A 40 5.73 -3.39 1.13
C TRP A 40 4.98 -3.33 -0.20
N TYR A 41 4.04 -2.40 -0.32
CA TYR A 41 3.38 -2.08 -1.57
C TYR A 41 4.34 -1.45 -2.58
N PRO A 42 3.99 -1.44 -3.89
CA PRO A 42 4.81 -0.80 -4.93
C PRO A 42 5.15 0.66 -4.65
N ASN A 43 4.26 1.40 -3.99
CA ASN A 43 4.45 2.83 -3.69
C ASN A 43 5.65 3.07 -2.77
N GLU A 44 5.88 2.17 -1.83
CA GLU A 44 6.92 2.24 -0.81
C GLU A 44 8.17 1.44 -1.21
N SER A 45 8.15 0.79 -2.40
CA SER A 45 9.25 -0.07 -2.86
C SER A 45 10.41 0.68 -3.55
N GLY A 46 10.29 2.00 -3.75
CA GLY A 46 11.32 2.84 -4.36
C GLY A 46 12.66 2.83 -3.61
N ASN A 47 13.78 3.00 -4.32
CA ASN A 47 15.11 3.07 -3.70
C ASN A 47 15.30 4.34 -2.86
N ASP A 48 14.65 5.43 -3.21
CA ASP A 48 14.65 6.70 -2.48
C ASP A 48 14.01 6.58 -1.09
N LEU A 49 13.14 5.57 -0.88
CA LEU A 49 12.49 5.27 0.40
C LEU A 49 13.22 4.20 1.23
N LYS A 50 14.38 3.72 0.75
CA LYS A 50 15.13 2.66 1.43
C LYS A 50 15.55 3.05 2.86
N THR A 51 15.99 4.29 3.06
CA THR A 51 16.44 4.77 4.38
C THR A 51 15.30 4.67 5.41
N ALA A 52 14.09 5.07 5.05
CA ALA A 52 12.94 5.00 5.94
C ALA A 52 12.54 3.56 6.27
N ARG A 53 12.54 2.66 5.26
CA ARG A 53 12.26 1.23 5.50
C ARG A 53 13.30 0.59 6.39
N ASP A 54 14.60 0.83 6.13
CA ASP A 54 15.69 0.31 6.96
C ASP A 54 15.56 0.82 8.40
N ALA A 55 15.28 2.11 8.61
CA ALA A 55 15.12 2.69 9.94
C ALA A 55 13.95 2.07 10.71
N ILE A 56 12.83 1.78 10.05
CA ILE A 56 11.70 1.05 10.64
C ILE A 56 12.13 -0.39 11.01
N GLY A 57 12.82 -1.08 10.10
CA GLY A 57 13.32 -2.43 10.35
C GLY A 57 14.31 -2.49 11.51
N ASP A 58 15.22 -1.53 11.62
CA ASP A 58 16.20 -1.44 12.70
C ASP A 58 15.52 -1.26 14.08
N GLN A 59 14.46 -0.44 14.17
CA GLN A 59 13.67 -0.25 15.38
C GLN A 59 12.93 -1.53 15.80
N ILE A 60 12.34 -2.25 14.83
CA ILE A 60 11.69 -3.55 15.08
C ILE A 60 12.72 -4.58 15.51
N ALA A 61 13.87 -4.65 14.83
CA ALA A 61 14.96 -5.59 15.19
C ALA A 61 15.50 -5.34 16.60
N GLU A 62 15.66 -4.07 17.02
CA GLU A 62 16.09 -3.72 18.37
C GLU A 62 15.05 -4.15 19.43
N ALA A 63 13.75 -3.95 19.16
CA ALA A 63 12.67 -4.27 20.08
C ALA A 63 12.48 -5.80 20.25
N THR A 64 12.56 -6.56 19.17
CA THR A 64 12.26 -8.00 19.16
C THR A 64 13.52 -8.87 19.34
N GLY A 65 14.70 -8.32 19.05
CA GLY A 65 15.97 -9.07 19.01
C GLY A 65 16.09 -10.00 17.82
N LYS A 66 15.21 -9.87 16.81
CA LYS A 66 15.16 -10.66 15.58
C LYS A 66 15.76 -9.89 14.40
N GLU A 67 16.16 -10.60 13.34
CA GLU A 67 16.55 -9.99 12.07
C GLU A 67 15.27 -9.52 11.34
N VAL A 68 15.35 -8.43 10.56
CA VAL A 68 14.23 -7.95 9.75
C VAL A 68 14.59 -8.02 8.27
N GLU A 69 13.73 -8.65 7.47
CA GLU A 69 13.85 -8.70 6.02
C GLU A 69 12.71 -7.93 5.33
N HIS A 70 13.05 -7.14 4.29
CA HIS A 70 12.09 -6.33 3.54
C HIS A 70 11.78 -6.97 2.19
N HIS A 71 10.51 -7.31 1.95
CA HIS A 71 9.99 -7.84 0.69
C HIS A 71 9.32 -6.72 -0.10
N LEU A 72 10.01 -6.25 -1.14
CA LEU A 72 9.51 -5.20 -2.04
C LEU A 72 8.66 -5.83 -3.13
N THR A 73 7.48 -5.29 -3.38
CA THR A 73 6.57 -5.80 -4.40
C THR A 73 6.37 -4.81 -5.55
N THR A 74 5.90 -5.31 -6.67
CA THR A 74 5.53 -4.53 -7.85
C THR A 74 4.03 -4.57 -8.14
N ASP A 75 3.26 -5.21 -7.26
CA ASP A 75 1.82 -5.40 -7.41
C ASP A 75 1.13 -5.49 -6.04
N TYR A 76 -0.04 -4.87 -5.91
CA TYR A 76 -0.84 -4.85 -4.67
C TYR A 76 -1.31 -6.24 -4.26
N ALA A 77 -1.81 -7.03 -5.24
CA ALA A 77 -2.30 -8.38 -4.98
C ALA A 77 -1.17 -9.30 -4.47
N ILE A 78 0.06 -9.14 -4.98
CA ILE A 78 1.21 -9.90 -4.50
C ILE A 78 1.49 -9.59 -3.03
N ALA A 79 1.44 -8.33 -2.62
CA ALA A 79 1.65 -7.96 -1.21
C ALA A 79 0.54 -8.53 -0.30
N ILE A 80 -0.73 -8.44 -0.74
CA ILE A 80 -1.88 -9.00 -0.02
C ILE A 80 -1.74 -10.52 0.11
N GLU A 81 -1.47 -11.23 -0.99
CA GLU A 81 -1.28 -12.68 -0.97
C GLU A 81 -0.09 -13.11 -0.10
N THR A 82 0.98 -12.31 -0.05
CA THR A 82 2.16 -12.59 0.76
C THR A 82 1.81 -12.62 2.24
N ILE A 83 1.14 -11.59 2.76
CA ILE A 83 0.75 -11.53 4.18
C ILE A 83 -0.36 -12.54 4.53
N VAL A 84 -1.34 -12.75 3.64
CA VAL A 84 -2.45 -13.69 3.84
C VAL A 84 -1.98 -15.14 3.96
N ASN A 85 -0.94 -15.52 3.20
CA ASN A 85 -0.42 -16.88 3.13
C ASN A 85 0.76 -17.16 4.10
N ASN A 86 0.95 -16.34 5.14
CA ASN A 86 2.03 -16.48 6.13
C ASN A 86 3.45 -16.43 5.51
N ASN A 87 3.61 -15.68 4.40
CA ASN A 87 4.91 -15.45 3.77
C ASN A 87 5.50 -14.08 4.13
N ALA A 88 4.83 -13.35 5.01
CA ALA A 88 5.31 -12.19 5.73
C ALA A 88 4.59 -12.11 7.08
N ASP A 89 5.25 -11.50 8.06
CA ASP A 89 4.75 -11.30 9.42
C ASP A 89 4.03 -9.96 9.55
N VAL A 90 4.56 -8.95 8.86
CA VAL A 90 4.08 -7.56 8.87
C VAL A 90 3.92 -7.06 7.44
N ALA A 91 2.95 -6.18 7.21
CA ALA A 91 2.81 -5.46 5.95
C ALA A 91 2.48 -3.98 6.20
N PHE A 92 2.95 -3.10 5.31
CA PHE A 92 2.42 -1.74 5.19
C PHE A 92 1.55 -1.68 3.94
N MET A 93 0.27 -1.36 4.12
CA MET A 93 -0.71 -1.38 3.03
C MET A 93 -1.84 -0.38 3.26
N GLY A 94 -2.51 0.04 2.19
CA GLY A 94 -3.69 0.89 2.30
C GLY A 94 -4.85 0.20 3.03
N ALA A 95 -5.80 0.99 3.56
CA ALA A 95 -6.95 0.48 4.31
C ALA A 95 -7.76 -0.58 3.53
N GLN A 96 -7.96 -0.41 2.20
CA GLN A 96 -8.63 -1.42 1.37
C GLN A 96 -7.86 -2.73 1.32
N GLY A 97 -6.53 -2.68 1.15
CA GLY A 97 -5.71 -3.88 1.15
C GLY A 97 -5.73 -4.63 2.48
N TYR A 98 -5.77 -3.89 3.60
CA TYR A 98 -6.00 -4.48 4.92
C TYR A 98 -7.36 -5.19 4.99
N ILE A 99 -8.44 -4.55 4.52
CA ILE A 99 -9.78 -5.13 4.50
C ILE A 99 -9.79 -6.42 3.67
N GLU A 100 -9.23 -6.39 2.45
CA GLU A 100 -9.13 -7.56 1.59
C GLU A 100 -8.29 -8.69 2.21
N ALA A 101 -7.22 -8.36 2.91
CA ALA A 101 -6.37 -9.33 3.59
C ALA A 101 -7.09 -9.96 4.79
N SER A 102 -7.75 -9.14 5.63
CA SER A 102 -8.50 -9.61 6.80
C SER A 102 -9.75 -10.44 6.42
N ASP A 103 -10.41 -10.13 5.31
CA ASP A 103 -11.53 -10.92 4.79
C ASP A 103 -11.09 -12.32 4.30
N GLN A 104 -9.82 -12.47 3.90
CA GLN A 104 -9.26 -13.74 3.46
C GLN A 104 -8.61 -14.54 4.61
N ASN A 105 -8.12 -13.87 5.64
CA ASN A 105 -7.47 -14.49 6.79
C ASN A 105 -7.75 -13.70 8.08
N ASP A 106 -8.59 -14.24 8.95
CA ASP A 106 -8.99 -13.64 10.24
C ASP A 106 -7.81 -13.38 11.20
N ALA A 107 -6.61 -13.95 10.93
CA ALA A 107 -5.40 -13.68 11.70
C ALA A 107 -4.74 -12.34 11.34
N ILE A 108 -5.16 -11.66 10.26
CA ILE A 108 -4.63 -10.36 9.89
C ILE A 108 -5.27 -9.27 10.76
N GLN A 109 -4.42 -8.53 11.50
CA GLN A 109 -4.86 -7.48 12.42
C GLN A 109 -4.05 -6.19 12.19
N PRO A 110 -4.65 -5.00 12.39
CA PRO A 110 -3.92 -3.74 12.30
C PRO A 110 -3.03 -3.57 13.55
N ILE A 111 -1.88 -2.94 13.37
CA ILE A 111 -0.96 -2.61 14.47
C ILE A 111 -1.10 -1.13 14.83
N VAL A 112 -0.76 -0.26 13.87
CA VAL A 112 -0.76 1.20 14.02
C VAL A 112 -1.09 1.89 12.70
N VAL A 113 -1.49 3.16 12.78
CA VAL A 113 -1.51 4.13 11.67
C VAL A 113 -0.70 5.36 12.03
N SER A 114 -0.17 6.07 11.02
CA SER A 114 0.40 7.41 11.22
C SER A 114 -0.70 8.42 11.50
N THR A 115 -0.42 9.42 12.33
CA THR A 115 -1.34 10.54 12.59
C THR A 115 -0.97 11.76 11.74
N GLY A 116 -1.84 12.75 11.71
CA GLY A 116 -1.50 14.11 11.33
C GLY A 116 -0.84 14.90 12.48
N PRO A 117 -0.76 16.26 12.35
CA PRO A 117 -0.07 17.13 13.30
C PRO A 117 -0.58 17.07 14.74
N SER A 118 -1.82 16.61 14.98
CA SER A 118 -2.36 16.48 16.34
C SER A 118 -1.73 15.35 17.16
N GLY A 119 -1.08 14.37 16.50
CA GLY A 119 -0.58 13.16 17.13
C GLY A 119 -1.68 12.20 17.60
N THR A 120 -2.90 12.31 17.06
CA THR A 120 -4.07 11.50 17.42
C THR A 120 -4.80 10.97 16.19
N LEU A 121 -5.77 10.06 16.39
CA LEU A 121 -6.60 9.54 15.30
C LEU A 121 -7.55 10.58 14.67
N ASP A 122 -7.74 11.74 15.31
CA ASP A 122 -8.70 12.77 14.84
C ASP A 122 -8.29 13.35 13.46
N ASP A 123 -7.01 13.37 13.16
CA ASP A 123 -6.45 13.83 11.89
C ASP A 123 -5.53 12.80 11.20
N ALA A 124 -5.70 11.52 11.53
CA ALA A 124 -4.99 10.41 10.89
C ALA A 124 -5.51 10.17 9.47
N MET A 125 -5.32 11.15 8.60
CA MET A 125 -5.85 11.20 7.24
C MET A 125 -4.81 11.72 6.26
N TYR A 126 -4.91 11.26 5.02
CA TYR A 126 -4.26 11.75 3.82
C TYR A 126 -5.32 12.04 2.75
N HIS A 127 -4.96 12.38 1.51
CA HIS A 127 -5.94 12.75 0.51
C HIS A 127 -5.82 11.91 -0.77
N SER A 128 -6.99 11.51 -1.27
CA SER A 128 -7.15 11.04 -2.64
C SER A 128 -7.35 12.25 -3.55
N TRP A 129 -6.54 12.36 -4.58
CA TRP A 129 -6.62 13.39 -5.60
C TRP A 129 -7.17 12.83 -6.90
N LEU A 130 -8.05 13.58 -7.57
CA LEU A 130 -8.22 13.51 -9.00
C LEU A 130 -7.49 14.70 -9.61
N ALA A 131 -6.61 14.44 -10.56
CA ALA A 131 -5.78 15.44 -11.17
C ALA A 131 -5.91 15.45 -12.70
N VAL A 132 -5.72 16.64 -13.27
CA VAL A 132 -5.68 16.90 -14.72
C VAL A 132 -4.45 17.70 -15.06
N LYS A 133 -3.98 17.71 -16.33
CA LYS A 133 -2.90 18.60 -16.71
C LYS A 133 -3.36 20.06 -16.70
N VAL A 134 -2.45 20.97 -16.34
CA VAL A 134 -2.75 22.42 -16.28
C VAL A 134 -3.23 22.93 -17.64
N GLU A 135 -2.64 22.46 -18.73
CA GLU A 135 -2.99 22.88 -20.10
C GLU A 135 -4.39 22.46 -20.52
N ASP A 136 -4.94 21.36 -19.96
CA ASP A 136 -6.24 20.81 -20.33
C ASP A 136 -7.34 21.18 -19.31
N GLN A 137 -7.02 21.95 -18.26
CA GLN A 137 -7.90 22.23 -17.12
C GLN A 137 -9.30 22.76 -17.48
N ASP A 138 -9.40 23.53 -18.56
CA ASP A 138 -10.67 24.15 -18.97
C ASP A 138 -11.66 23.15 -19.55
N ASP A 139 -11.19 22.00 -20.05
CA ASP A 139 -12.02 20.90 -20.53
C ASP A 139 -12.73 20.16 -19.37
N PHE A 140 -12.22 20.34 -18.14
CA PHE A 140 -12.74 19.70 -16.94
C PHE A 140 -13.61 20.63 -16.08
N LYS A 141 -14.03 21.77 -16.63
CA LYS A 141 -14.85 22.76 -15.90
C LYS A 141 -16.22 22.93 -16.55
N VAL A 142 -17.25 23.04 -15.71
CA VAL A 142 -18.60 23.46 -16.05
C VAL A 142 -18.88 24.78 -15.33
N ASP A 143 -19.28 25.81 -16.06
CA ASP A 143 -19.52 27.15 -15.50
C ASP A 143 -18.31 27.76 -14.73
N GLY A 144 -17.10 27.30 -15.06
CA GLY A 144 -15.84 27.77 -14.46
C GLY A 144 -15.35 26.98 -13.23
N GLU A 145 -16.12 26.01 -12.77
CA GLU A 145 -15.79 25.13 -11.64
C GLU A 145 -15.52 23.71 -12.14
N PHE A 146 -14.57 22.99 -11.52
CA PHE A 146 -14.31 21.58 -11.83
C PHE A 146 -15.56 20.73 -11.60
N SER A 147 -15.84 19.82 -12.53
CA SER A 147 -17.02 18.96 -12.48
C SER A 147 -16.69 17.53 -12.89
N LEU A 148 -17.20 16.57 -12.13
CA LEU A 148 -17.12 15.15 -12.49
C LEU A 148 -17.94 14.81 -13.75
N ASP A 149 -18.89 15.67 -14.18
CA ASP A 149 -19.64 15.49 -15.44
C ASP A 149 -18.71 15.39 -16.67
N THR A 150 -17.52 16.01 -16.57
CA THR A 150 -16.53 16.04 -17.64
C THR A 150 -15.69 14.77 -17.76
N LEU A 151 -15.88 13.81 -16.87
CA LEU A 151 -15.15 12.53 -16.89
C LEU A 151 -15.63 11.57 -17.98
N GLU A 152 -16.84 11.78 -18.56
CA GLU A 152 -17.34 10.92 -19.63
C GLU A 152 -16.41 10.93 -20.86
N ASP A 153 -16.17 9.75 -21.43
CA ASP A 153 -15.32 9.53 -22.60
C ASP A 153 -13.82 9.89 -22.41
N THR A 154 -13.37 10.19 -21.21
CA THR A 154 -11.94 10.45 -20.90
C THR A 154 -11.14 9.16 -20.82
N ARG A 155 -9.81 9.26 -20.97
CA ARG A 155 -8.85 8.21 -20.57
C ARG A 155 -8.52 8.41 -19.10
N PHE A 156 -8.85 7.44 -18.27
CA PHE A 156 -8.67 7.54 -16.82
C PHE A 156 -7.58 6.59 -16.32
N SER A 157 -6.72 7.07 -15.41
CA SER A 157 -5.72 6.24 -14.74
C SER A 157 -6.05 6.07 -13.28
N PHE A 158 -6.28 4.82 -12.88
CA PHE A 158 -6.30 4.38 -11.48
C PHE A 158 -4.95 3.79 -11.07
N VAL A 159 -4.80 3.44 -9.80
CA VAL A 159 -3.58 2.83 -9.24
C VAL A 159 -3.63 1.31 -9.33
N SER A 160 -4.53 0.69 -8.59
CA SER A 160 -4.85 -0.73 -8.51
C SER A 160 -6.27 -0.85 -7.96
N ASN A 161 -7.01 -1.89 -8.32
CA ASN A 161 -8.36 -2.12 -7.77
C ASN A 161 -8.36 -2.32 -6.24
N SER A 162 -7.24 -2.74 -5.65
CA SER A 162 -7.05 -2.85 -4.19
C SER A 162 -6.50 -1.57 -3.54
N SER A 163 -6.39 -0.45 -4.28
CA SER A 163 -5.92 0.82 -3.73
C SER A 163 -7.07 1.64 -3.14
N THR A 164 -6.96 2.02 -1.87
CA THR A 164 -7.97 2.85 -1.17
C THR A 164 -8.18 4.18 -1.88
N SER A 165 -7.14 5.02 -1.94
CA SER A 165 -7.21 6.37 -2.51
C SER A 165 -7.02 6.43 -4.02
N GLY A 166 -6.47 5.37 -4.61
CA GLY A 166 -6.25 5.30 -6.06
C GLY A 166 -7.32 4.53 -6.83
N PHE A 167 -8.32 3.94 -6.15
CA PHE A 167 -9.46 3.27 -6.78
C PHE A 167 -10.74 3.34 -5.96
N VAL A 168 -10.80 2.81 -4.72
CA VAL A 168 -12.06 2.67 -3.98
C VAL A 168 -12.72 4.02 -3.70
N VAL A 169 -11.98 4.98 -3.16
CA VAL A 169 -12.50 6.32 -2.85
C VAL A 169 -12.91 7.07 -4.12
N PRO A 170 -12.05 7.19 -5.17
CA PRO A 170 -12.47 7.86 -6.40
C PRO A 170 -13.62 7.13 -7.11
N SER A 171 -13.65 5.80 -7.14
CA SER A 171 -14.74 5.03 -7.77
C SER A 171 -16.06 5.26 -7.06
N SER A 172 -16.10 5.17 -5.71
CA SER A 172 -17.29 5.47 -4.93
C SER A 172 -17.78 6.91 -5.16
N THR A 173 -16.87 7.89 -5.24
CA THR A 173 -17.20 9.28 -5.53
C THR A 173 -17.82 9.45 -6.93
N ILE A 174 -17.23 8.80 -7.95
CA ILE A 174 -17.70 8.84 -9.34
C ILE A 174 -19.05 8.13 -9.48
N ILE A 175 -19.20 6.92 -8.93
CA ILE A 175 -20.46 6.17 -8.93
C ILE A 175 -21.57 6.99 -8.26
N GLY A 176 -21.29 7.59 -7.10
CA GLY A 176 -22.24 8.44 -6.39
C GLY A 176 -22.65 9.67 -7.20
N HIS A 177 -21.72 10.28 -7.95
CA HIS A 177 -22.01 11.41 -8.84
C HIS A 177 -22.91 11.01 -10.02
N PHE A 178 -22.63 9.87 -10.64
CA PHE A 178 -23.39 9.32 -11.77
C PHE A 178 -24.44 8.29 -11.35
N ALA A 179 -25.11 8.51 -10.21
CA ALA A 179 -26.09 7.57 -9.65
C ALA A 179 -27.25 7.23 -10.60
N ASP A 180 -27.53 8.08 -11.60
CA ASP A 180 -28.54 7.86 -12.64
C ASP A 180 -28.08 6.89 -13.76
N LYS A 181 -26.79 6.55 -13.82
CA LYS A 181 -26.22 5.61 -14.81
C LYS A 181 -26.15 4.17 -14.31
N ASP A 182 -26.50 3.91 -13.02
CA ASP A 182 -26.41 2.59 -12.40
C ASP A 182 -25.01 1.91 -12.57
N LEU A 183 -23.92 2.71 -12.49
CA LEU A 183 -22.56 2.23 -12.62
C LEU A 183 -22.15 1.38 -11.41
N THR A 184 -21.31 0.39 -11.68
CA THR A 184 -20.64 -0.44 -10.68
C THR A 184 -19.12 -0.20 -10.71
N GLU A 185 -18.39 -0.66 -9.70
CA GLU A 185 -16.92 -0.62 -9.72
C GLU A 185 -16.33 -1.36 -10.94
N GLU A 186 -16.95 -2.50 -11.35
CA GLU A 186 -16.52 -3.26 -12.53
C GLU A 186 -16.62 -2.43 -13.81
N ASP A 187 -17.68 -1.60 -13.94
CA ASP A 187 -17.85 -0.68 -15.07
C ASP A 187 -16.77 0.40 -15.13
N LEU A 188 -16.14 0.74 -14.00
CA LEU A 188 -15.02 1.70 -13.93
C LEU A 188 -13.65 1.04 -14.13
N MET A 189 -13.57 -0.29 -14.14
CA MET A 189 -12.31 -1.01 -14.33
C MET A 189 -11.92 -1.18 -15.81
N GLU A 190 -12.85 -0.91 -16.72
CA GLU A 190 -12.62 -1.03 -18.16
C GLU A 190 -13.20 0.14 -18.95
N GLY A 191 -12.73 0.34 -20.16
CA GLY A 191 -13.27 1.36 -21.06
C GLY A 191 -14.64 0.95 -21.62
N GLY A 192 -15.54 1.92 -21.73
CA GLY A 192 -16.85 1.75 -22.38
C GLY A 192 -18.02 2.34 -21.61
N PRO A 193 -18.32 1.93 -20.35
CA PRO A 193 -19.49 2.44 -19.64
C PRO A 193 -19.43 3.94 -19.29
N LEU A 194 -18.26 4.42 -18.86
CA LEU A 194 -18.03 5.84 -18.55
C LEU A 194 -16.80 6.39 -19.27
N PHE A 195 -15.67 5.71 -19.13
CA PHE A 195 -14.38 6.14 -19.68
C PHE A 195 -14.16 5.55 -21.08
N SER A 196 -13.47 6.29 -21.97
CA SER A 196 -13.05 5.75 -23.25
C SER A 196 -11.96 4.68 -23.10
N GLN A 197 -11.12 4.83 -22.09
CA GLN A 197 -10.04 3.90 -21.71
C GLN A 197 -9.76 3.99 -20.22
N VAL A 198 -9.43 2.85 -19.61
CA VAL A 198 -8.94 2.78 -18.23
C VAL A 198 -7.53 2.21 -18.23
N LEU A 199 -6.65 2.82 -17.44
CA LEU A 199 -5.31 2.35 -17.17
C LEU A 199 -5.15 2.11 -15.66
N PHE A 200 -4.29 1.17 -15.31
CA PHE A 200 -3.82 0.99 -13.95
C PHE A 200 -2.32 1.27 -13.88
N GLY A 201 -1.94 2.26 -13.06
CA GLY A 201 -0.55 2.69 -12.92
C GLY A 201 0.34 1.70 -12.15
N GLY A 202 -0.28 0.75 -11.43
CA GLY A 202 0.40 -0.22 -10.56
C GLY A 202 0.95 0.38 -9.27
N SER A 203 1.10 1.71 -9.22
CA SER A 203 1.45 2.53 -8.05
C SER A 203 0.85 3.93 -8.20
N HIS A 204 0.80 4.72 -7.12
CA HIS A 204 0.37 6.11 -7.19
C HIS A 204 1.28 6.95 -8.07
N GLN A 205 2.58 6.72 -7.99
CA GLN A 205 3.57 7.34 -8.86
C GLN A 205 3.32 6.98 -10.33
N GLY A 206 3.02 5.71 -10.62
CA GLY A 206 2.71 5.25 -11.97
C GLY A 206 1.44 5.86 -12.53
N SER A 207 0.39 6.04 -11.70
CA SER A 207 -0.85 6.70 -12.10
C SER A 207 -0.63 8.18 -12.40
N ALA A 208 0.10 8.91 -11.56
CA ALA A 208 0.48 10.30 -11.81
C ALA A 208 1.30 10.46 -13.09
N VAL A 209 2.27 9.57 -13.32
CA VAL A 209 3.09 9.57 -14.55
C VAL A 209 2.25 9.27 -15.80
N ASN A 210 1.22 8.42 -15.72
CA ASN A 210 0.29 8.19 -16.84
C ASN A 210 -0.42 9.49 -17.27
N LEU A 211 -0.80 10.35 -16.32
CA LEU A 211 -1.32 11.67 -16.62
C LEU A 211 -0.28 12.56 -17.30
N LEU A 212 0.91 12.67 -16.69
CA LEU A 212 1.93 13.62 -17.08
C LEU A 212 2.61 13.28 -18.42
N ASN A 213 2.56 12.03 -18.86
CA ASN A 213 3.08 11.58 -20.16
C ASN A 213 2.00 11.43 -21.25
N ASP A 214 0.81 12.01 -21.08
CA ASP A 214 -0.32 11.96 -22.02
C ASP A 214 -0.95 10.58 -22.25
N SER A 215 -0.72 9.60 -21.37
CA SER A 215 -1.38 8.30 -21.44
C SER A 215 -2.81 8.35 -20.93
N ALA A 216 -3.10 9.23 -19.96
CA ALA A 216 -4.41 9.49 -19.39
C ALA A 216 -4.75 10.99 -19.43
N ASP A 217 -6.04 11.31 -19.40
CA ASP A 217 -6.57 12.69 -19.35
C ASP A 217 -6.82 13.10 -17.90
N VAL A 218 -7.18 12.11 -17.05
CA VAL A 218 -7.39 12.25 -15.61
C VAL A 218 -6.70 11.10 -14.89
N ALA A 219 -6.13 11.37 -13.72
CA ALA A 219 -5.54 10.33 -12.89
C ALA A 219 -5.97 10.46 -11.41
N ALA A 220 -6.15 9.29 -10.77
CA ALA A 220 -6.35 9.17 -9.34
C ALA A 220 -5.03 8.75 -8.65
N PHE A 221 -4.60 9.46 -7.62
CA PHE A 221 -3.45 9.11 -6.79
C PHE A 221 -3.50 9.86 -5.44
N CYS A 222 -2.60 9.55 -4.50
CA CYS A 222 -2.61 10.19 -3.19
C CYS A 222 -1.53 11.27 -3.04
N ASP A 223 -1.81 12.25 -2.17
CA ASP A 223 -0.89 13.33 -1.79
C ASP A 223 0.40 12.80 -1.17
N SER A 224 0.29 12.06 -0.08
CA SER A 224 1.43 11.51 0.66
C SER A 224 2.31 10.57 -0.15
N CYS A 225 1.74 9.91 -1.18
CA CYS A 225 2.48 9.00 -2.04
C CYS A 225 3.36 9.70 -3.09
N VAL A 226 3.10 10.97 -3.35
CA VAL A 226 3.83 11.74 -4.38
C VAL A 226 4.55 12.98 -3.85
N ASN A 227 4.39 13.35 -2.57
CA ASN A 227 4.97 14.54 -1.94
C ASN A 227 6.50 14.62 -2.08
N ASN A 228 7.20 13.50 -2.11
CA ASN A 228 8.64 13.45 -2.35
C ASN A 228 9.04 13.99 -3.74
N TYR A 229 8.14 13.90 -4.72
CA TYR A 229 8.42 14.12 -6.14
C TYR A 229 7.84 15.42 -6.68
N VAL A 230 6.88 16.03 -5.96
CA VAL A 230 6.18 17.23 -6.41
C VAL A 230 6.26 18.36 -5.38
N GLU A 231 6.02 19.57 -5.83
CA GLU A 231 5.92 20.77 -5.01
C GLU A 231 4.69 21.61 -5.42
N VAL A 232 4.12 22.38 -4.51
CA VAL A 232 3.04 23.34 -4.84
C VAL A 232 3.62 24.48 -5.66
N ALA A 233 3.16 24.63 -6.90
CA ALA A 233 3.54 25.74 -7.79
C ALA A 233 2.59 26.92 -7.64
N GLU A 234 1.27 26.68 -7.49
CA GLU A 234 0.26 27.74 -7.28
C GLU A 234 -0.86 27.22 -6.37
N GLY A 235 -1.40 28.07 -5.50
CA GLY A 235 -2.50 27.74 -4.59
C GLY A 235 -2.03 27.29 -3.21
N GLU A 236 -2.85 26.49 -2.55
CA GLU A 236 -2.61 25.91 -1.22
C GLU A 236 -2.64 24.38 -1.31
N GLU A 237 -1.90 23.70 -0.42
CA GLU A 237 -1.89 22.23 -0.38
C GLU A 237 -3.31 21.66 -0.24
N ASN A 238 -3.53 20.51 -0.88
CA ASN A 238 -4.78 19.77 -0.80
C ASN A 238 -6.04 20.59 -1.11
N THR A 239 -5.92 21.58 -2.01
CA THR A 239 -7.01 22.47 -2.39
C THR A 239 -7.34 22.31 -3.88
N VAL A 240 -8.63 22.15 -4.22
CA VAL A 240 -9.09 22.09 -5.61
C VAL A 240 -8.67 23.34 -6.36
N GLY A 241 -8.08 23.18 -7.54
CA GLY A 241 -7.54 24.25 -8.37
C GLY A 241 -6.07 24.60 -8.08
N SER A 242 -5.46 24.01 -7.05
CA SER A 242 -4.02 24.17 -6.82
C SER A 242 -3.20 23.41 -7.87
N VAL A 243 -2.08 24.02 -8.27
CA VAL A 243 -1.13 23.48 -9.24
C VAL A 243 0.06 22.90 -8.51
N TYR A 244 0.42 21.69 -8.89
CA TYR A 244 1.62 21.01 -8.45
C TYR A 244 2.59 20.83 -9.63
N ARG A 245 3.87 20.92 -9.34
CA ARG A 245 4.95 20.74 -10.30
C ARG A 245 5.87 19.60 -9.87
N VAL A 246 6.28 18.77 -10.82
CA VAL A 246 7.31 17.76 -10.60
C VAL A 246 8.66 18.42 -10.40
N LYS A 247 9.34 18.11 -9.29
CA LYS A 247 10.66 18.63 -8.92
C LYS A 247 11.70 18.29 -10.01
N ASP A 248 12.70 19.16 -10.17
CA ASP A 248 13.74 18.98 -11.21
C ASP A 248 14.67 17.78 -10.91
N ASP A 249 14.78 17.38 -9.64
CA ASP A 249 15.58 16.27 -9.12
C ASP A 249 14.75 15.07 -8.69
N ALA A 250 13.46 15.02 -9.06
CA ALA A 250 12.57 13.93 -8.71
C ALA A 250 13.15 12.56 -9.10
N ALA A 251 13.07 11.60 -8.18
CA ALA A 251 13.49 10.21 -8.41
C ALA A 251 12.56 9.48 -9.39
N GLU A 252 12.92 8.24 -9.76
CA GLU A 252 12.04 7.38 -10.56
C GLU A 252 10.72 7.12 -9.84
N PRO A 253 9.58 7.11 -10.59
CA PRO A 253 9.46 7.25 -12.05
C PRO A 253 9.29 8.70 -12.54
N PHE A 254 9.22 9.69 -11.67
CA PHE A 254 8.97 11.09 -11.99
C PHE A 254 10.13 11.78 -12.72
N ASN A 255 11.35 11.23 -12.65
CA ASN A 255 12.50 11.72 -13.40
C ASN A 255 12.31 11.79 -14.93
N THR A 256 11.28 11.10 -15.45
CA THR A 256 10.91 11.13 -16.87
C THR A 256 9.99 12.28 -17.26
N VAL A 257 9.40 12.96 -16.26
CA VAL A 257 8.39 14.03 -16.43
C VAL A 257 8.70 15.27 -15.57
N THR A 258 9.98 15.52 -15.26
CA THR A 258 10.43 16.66 -14.46
C THR A 258 9.93 17.99 -15.03
N GLY A 259 9.53 18.91 -14.15
CA GLY A 259 8.99 20.21 -14.51
C GLY A 259 7.58 20.19 -15.10
N SER A 260 6.96 19.03 -15.32
CA SER A 260 5.56 18.93 -15.71
C SER A 260 4.63 19.36 -14.58
N GLU A 261 3.47 19.90 -14.92
CA GLU A 261 2.50 20.43 -13.97
C GLU A 261 1.14 19.76 -14.12
N PHE A 262 0.47 19.57 -12.99
CA PHE A 262 -0.91 19.12 -12.92
C PHE A 262 -1.72 19.96 -11.93
N MET A 263 -3.03 19.92 -12.08
CA MET A 263 -3.97 20.68 -11.24
C MET A 263 -4.95 19.72 -10.57
N LEU A 264 -5.27 19.96 -9.32
CA LEU A 264 -6.25 19.17 -8.57
C LEU A 264 -7.67 19.52 -8.99
N MET A 265 -8.42 18.57 -9.55
CA MET A 265 -9.84 18.74 -9.84
C MET A 265 -10.75 18.25 -8.69
N SER A 266 -10.27 17.31 -7.87
CA SER A 266 -10.97 16.82 -6.69
C SER A 266 -9.97 16.42 -5.61
N VAL A 267 -10.35 16.63 -4.35
CA VAL A 267 -9.57 16.27 -3.15
C VAL A 267 -10.53 15.64 -2.14
N THR A 268 -10.25 14.41 -1.74
CA THR A 268 -11.08 13.65 -0.79
C THR A 268 -10.23 13.13 0.36
N PRO A 269 -10.55 13.43 1.62
CA PRO A 269 -9.83 12.88 2.77
C PRO A 269 -10.04 11.37 2.88
N VAL A 270 -8.99 10.65 3.25
CA VAL A 270 -8.94 9.18 3.35
C VAL A 270 -8.22 8.80 4.64
N LEU A 271 -8.71 7.77 5.34
CA LEU A 271 -8.04 7.23 6.54
C LEU A 271 -6.65 6.71 6.21
N ASN A 272 -5.67 7.00 7.06
CA ASN A 272 -4.27 6.61 6.86
C ASN A 272 -4.09 5.09 6.75
N ALA A 273 -3.06 4.70 6.03
CA ALA A 273 -2.66 3.32 5.79
C ALA A 273 -2.11 2.66 7.06
N PRO A 274 -2.55 1.43 7.41
CA PRO A 274 -2.02 0.71 8.56
C PRO A 274 -0.72 -0.03 8.26
N PHE A 275 0.10 -0.22 9.31
CA PHE A 275 0.88 -1.42 9.46
C PHE A 275 -0.03 -2.51 9.98
N VAL A 276 0.06 -3.71 9.41
CA VAL A 276 -0.74 -4.87 9.80
C VAL A 276 0.15 -6.06 10.10
N ALA A 277 -0.33 -6.97 10.94
CA ALA A 277 0.36 -8.22 11.28
C ALA A 277 -0.48 -9.43 10.88
N ASN A 278 0.20 -10.50 10.50
CA ASN A 278 -0.38 -11.83 10.47
C ASN A 278 -0.09 -12.52 11.81
N MET A 279 -1.09 -12.65 12.67
CA MET A 279 -0.95 -13.17 14.03
C MET A 279 -0.57 -14.65 14.08
N ASP A 280 -0.87 -15.43 13.03
CA ASP A 280 -0.47 -16.83 12.93
C ASP A 280 1.02 -16.99 12.61
N ALA A 281 1.61 -16.01 11.90
CA ALA A 281 3.02 -15.98 11.57
C ALA A 281 3.85 -15.26 12.66
N LEU A 282 3.44 -14.06 13.06
CA LEU A 282 4.19 -13.19 13.98
C LEU A 282 4.08 -13.64 15.45
N GLY A 283 2.88 -14.02 15.89
CA GLY A 283 2.59 -14.32 17.28
C GLY A 283 2.40 -13.09 18.17
N GLN A 284 1.79 -13.31 19.35
CA GLN A 284 1.36 -12.21 20.25
C GLN A 284 2.52 -11.45 20.89
N GLU A 285 3.61 -12.14 21.23
CA GLU A 285 4.76 -11.50 21.91
C GLU A 285 5.43 -10.47 21.03
N ASP A 286 5.72 -10.82 19.76
CA ASP A 286 6.34 -9.91 18.80
C ASP A 286 5.36 -8.80 18.37
N TYR A 287 4.07 -9.11 18.22
CA TYR A 287 3.05 -8.10 17.97
C TYR A 287 3.04 -7.01 19.03
N ASP A 288 3.03 -7.39 20.31
CA ASP A 288 3.02 -6.44 21.44
C ASP A 288 4.29 -5.57 21.44
N LEU A 289 5.47 -6.16 21.19
CA LEU A 289 6.74 -5.44 21.10
C LEU A 289 6.77 -4.46 19.91
N ILE A 290 6.30 -4.89 18.75
CA ILE A 290 6.24 -4.06 17.54
C ILE A 290 5.27 -2.89 17.76
N GLN A 291 4.09 -3.15 18.31
CA GLN A 291 3.13 -2.07 18.59
C GLN A 291 3.69 -1.06 19.59
N GLU A 292 4.39 -1.53 20.66
CA GLU A 292 5.02 -0.64 21.65
C GLU A 292 6.11 0.22 21.01
N VAL A 293 6.99 -0.36 20.18
CA VAL A 293 8.07 0.41 19.53
C VAL A 293 7.53 1.39 18.51
N PHE A 294 6.53 1.02 17.72
CA PHE A 294 5.88 1.96 16.79
C PHE A 294 5.27 3.17 17.53
N ALA A 295 4.60 2.94 18.66
CA ALA A 295 3.97 4.00 19.43
C ALA A 295 4.96 4.82 20.30
N SER A 296 6.26 4.50 20.27
CA SER A 296 7.28 5.14 21.11
C SER A 296 7.60 6.57 20.65
N ASP A 297 8.13 7.38 21.58
CA ASP A 297 8.69 8.69 21.25
C ASP A 297 9.98 8.60 20.44
N GLU A 298 10.73 7.49 20.55
CA GLU A 298 11.93 7.23 19.76
C GLU A 298 11.58 7.07 18.28
N MET A 299 10.60 6.24 17.95
CA MET A 299 10.06 6.09 16.59
C MET A 299 9.55 7.44 16.05
N ALA A 300 8.74 8.17 16.83
CA ALA A 300 8.13 9.43 16.42
C ALA A 300 9.13 10.57 16.19
N ASN A 301 10.32 10.52 16.80
CA ASN A 301 11.38 11.51 16.64
C ASN A 301 12.54 11.02 15.75
N ASN A 302 12.41 9.89 15.10
CA ASN A 302 13.38 9.42 14.13
C ASN A 302 13.16 10.13 12.80
N GLU A 303 14.08 11.03 12.43
CA GLU A 303 13.98 11.86 11.21
C GLU A 303 14.16 11.05 9.92
N ASP A 304 14.67 9.83 9.97
CA ASP A 304 14.69 8.92 8.82
C ASP A 304 13.31 8.27 8.56
N ILE A 305 12.41 8.27 9.54
CA ILE A 305 11.05 7.70 9.46
C ILE A 305 10.03 8.81 9.27
N PHE A 306 10.01 9.80 10.18
CA PHE A 306 9.18 10.99 10.14
C PHE A 306 10.04 12.18 9.71
N VAL A 307 10.13 12.39 8.41
CA VAL A 307 11.00 13.40 7.81
C VAL A 307 10.42 14.80 8.03
N PRO A 308 11.20 15.75 8.59
CA PRO A 308 10.74 17.13 8.73
C PRO A 308 10.32 17.74 7.38
N GLU A 309 9.22 18.50 7.34
CA GLU A 309 8.68 19.12 6.10
C GLU A 309 9.66 20.08 5.43
N ASP A 310 10.61 20.67 6.18
CA ASP A 310 11.64 21.57 5.66
C ASP A 310 12.90 20.83 5.19
N SER A 311 12.91 19.51 5.20
CA SER A 311 14.00 18.66 4.74
C SER A 311 13.92 18.36 3.25
N ASP A 312 15.07 18.29 2.58
CA ASP A 312 15.18 17.80 1.20
C ASP A 312 15.23 16.23 1.12
N ALA A 313 15.15 15.54 2.25
CA ALA A 313 15.20 14.08 2.28
C ALA A 313 13.86 13.46 1.87
N SER A 314 13.92 12.36 1.12
CA SER A 314 12.72 11.54 0.85
C SER A 314 12.37 10.69 2.06
N GLY A 315 11.07 10.62 2.41
CA GLY A 315 10.57 9.85 3.52
C GLY A 315 9.23 9.18 3.25
N LEU A 316 8.86 8.23 4.12
CA LEU A 316 7.55 7.59 4.09
C LEU A 316 6.49 8.43 4.83
N PHE A 317 6.90 9.16 5.84
CA PHE A 317 6.02 9.99 6.68
C PHE A 317 6.62 11.37 6.84
N SER A 318 5.78 12.41 6.76
CA SER A 318 6.20 13.80 6.99
C SER A 318 5.97 14.20 8.44
N LYS A 319 6.76 15.17 8.94
CA LYS A 319 6.64 15.70 10.29
C LYS A 319 6.67 17.21 10.29
N SER A 320 5.55 17.81 10.76
CA SER A 320 5.40 19.25 10.99
C SER A 320 5.27 19.61 12.47
N ASP A 321 4.66 18.71 13.28
CA ASP A 321 4.41 18.94 14.72
C ASP A 321 4.49 17.61 15.53
N GLN A 322 3.36 16.96 15.83
CA GLN A 322 3.28 15.79 16.73
C GLN A 322 2.97 14.48 16.00
N GLU A 323 3.15 14.44 14.70
CA GLU A 323 2.94 13.23 13.90
C GLU A 323 3.70 12.06 14.50
N ARG A 324 3.01 10.93 14.60
CA ARG A 324 3.52 9.67 15.18
C ARG A 324 2.65 8.50 14.75
N PHE A 325 3.09 7.30 15.05
CA PHE A 325 2.22 6.14 14.97
C PHE A 325 1.37 6.01 16.25
N VAL A 326 0.11 5.61 16.06
CA VAL A 326 -0.80 5.28 17.16
C VAL A 326 -1.48 3.93 16.89
N PRO A 327 -1.70 3.10 17.92
CA PRO A 327 -2.47 1.87 17.81
C PRO A 327 -3.86 2.11 17.26
N VAL A 328 -4.36 1.17 16.46
CA VAL A 328 -5.68 1.24 15.85
C VAL A 328 -6.34 -0.14 15.87
N GLU A 329 -7.67 -0.14 16.00
CA GLU A 329 -8.49 -1.35 15.99
C GLU A 329 -9.20 -1.51 14.64
N ASP A 330 -9.68 -2.72 14.33
CA ASP A 330 -10.32 -3.06 13.07
C ASP A 330 -11.51 -2.14 12.72
N GLU A 331 -12.34 -1.79 13.72
CA GLU A 331 -13.52 -0.95 13.53
C GLU A 331 -13.21 0.45 13.00
N TRP A 332 -11.98 0.93 13.17
CA TRP A 332 -11.57 2.24 12.64
C TRP A 332 -11.66 2.30 11.11
N PHE A 333 -11.55 1.16 10.43
CA PHE A 333 -11.63 1.05 8.97
C PHE A 333 -13.04 0.88 8.41
N ASN A 334 -14.10 0.84 9.26
CA ASN A 334 -15.48 0.70 8.81
C ASN A 334 -15.92 1.74 7.76
N PRO A 335 -15.51 3.03 7.83
CA PRO A 335 -15.85 3.99 6.78
C PRO A 335 -15.36 3.58 5.38
N ILE A 336 -14.24 2.89 5.27
CA ILE A 336 -13.72 2.38 3.98
C ILE A 336 -14.51 1.16 3.54
N ARG A 337 -14.87 0.25 4.45
CA ARG A 337 -15.75 -0.90 4.13
C ARG A 337 -17.12 -0.48 3.59
N GLU A 338 -17.66 0.62 4.10
CA GLU A 338 -18.95 1.15 3.62
C GLU A 338 -18.87 1.67 2.18
N LEU A 339 -17.72 2.19 1.74
CA LEU A 339 -17.55 2.65 0.35
C LEU A 339 -17.55 1.50 -0.65
N SER A 340 -16.97 0.36 -0.32
CA SER A 340 -16.88 -0.82 -1.18
C SER A 340 -18.18 -1.63 -1.26
N GLN A 341 -19.22 -1.27 -0.50
CA GLN A 341 -20.52 -1.98 -0.47
C GLN A 341 -21.61 -1.27 -1.30
N ASN A 342 -21.33 -0.12 -1.88
CA ASN A 342 -22.25 0.67 -2.69
C ASN A 342 -21.91 0.55 -4.17
#